data_02316afa72a2851cf9d5d568bc4331fb
#
_entry.id   02316afa72a2851cf9d5d568bc4331fb
#
_cell.length_a   1.000
_cell.length_b   1.000
_cell.length_c   1.000
_cell.angle_alpha   90.00
_cell.angle_beta   90.00
_cell.angle_gamma   90.00
#
_symmetry.space_group_name_H-M   'P 1'
#
loop_
_entity.id
_entity.type
_entity.pdbx_description
1 polymer ?
#
loop_
_entity_poly.entity_id
_entity_poly.type
_entity_poly.pdbx_seq_one_letter_code
_entity_poly.pdbx_strand_id
1 'polypeptide(L)'
;MIPDTVAPLNAILIGAGQRGTDSYAPYALQHPAELRFTAVVEPRAERRARFAAVHHIPPERCFASWEEALAVPSMGEAAVIATQDMLHAAPAMAAMRVGYHILLEKPIAVNLPDCQALIETSEQTGQQLHVCHVLRYTRHMRLMREIVQSGVLGDVVDVDHRENVAYWHMAHSYVRGNWRNQAESGPMILTKCVHDLDILPWLLGQAPLAVSSSGGLLHFRAENAPAGAPLRCTDGCPVSDSCPYYAPQLYLGLEPFWYSYAETAPKGLACWAARRMADQPGLVNLLSTVIPPLRQVTNYRGWPLTVLAEDPTPENIMAALQDGPYGRCVYHCDNDVVDHQVVNLQFDGGTTATLTMHGHSPVEHRSTRIEGTRGRLVGQLGNGGSWLEVEIHRSRRKTRYDTSAPPQAGHGGGDQQLMADFIASVRRGGNPPEVQTAARQALQAHRLAFLAEQARLEGNVIALNGHNGKKKHHKERKAEKDRKGHKKRKTD
;
A
#
# COMPACT_ATOMS: atom_id res chain seq x y z
N MET A 1 -4.51 -19.77 -40.88
CA MET A 1 -3.30 -19.70 -40.04
C MET A 1 -3.77 -19.43 -38.64
N ILE A 2 -3.59 -20.39 -37.74
CA ILE A 2 -3.79 -20.18 -36.30
C ILE A 2 -2.69 -19.19 -35.90
N PRO A 3 -2.97 -18.05 -35.27
CA PRO A 3 -1.92 -17.13 -34.82
C PRO A 3 -0.99 -17.90 -33.87
N ASP A 4 0.32 -17.77 -34.06
CA ASP A 4 1.32 -18.30 -33.17
C ASP A 4 0.94 -17.92 -31.74
N THR A 5 0.58 -18.91 -30.93
CA THR A 5 0.32 -18.71 -29.53
C THR A 5 1.61 -18.29 -28.87
N VAL A 6 1.74 -16.99 -28.57
CA VAL A 6 2.90 -16.46 -27.85
C VAL A 6 3.02 -17.25 -26.55
N ALA A 7 4.20 -17.86 -26.29
CA ALA A 7 4.45 -18.62 -25.08
C ALA A 7 4.20 -17.74 -23.82
N PRO A 8 3.74 -18.33 -22.71
CA PRO A 8 3.57 -17.57 -21.47
C PRO A 8 4.92 -17.01 -21.00
N LEU A 9 4.89 -15.81 -20.42
CA LEU A 9 6.06 -15.25 -19.74
C LEU A 9 6.43 -16.14 -18.55
N ASN A 10 7.67 -16.60 -18.50
CA ASN A 10 8.16 -17.37 -17.37
C ASN A 10 8.72 -16.43 -16.30
N ALA A 11 8.22 -16.58 -15.07
CA ALA A 11 8.66 -15.78 -13.92
C ALA A 11 9.08 -16.66 -12.75
N ILE A 12 9.99 -16.14 -11.92
CA ILE A 12 10.29 -16.70 -10.62
C ILE A 12 9.61 -15.87 -9.53
N LEU A 13 9.17 -16.53 -8.45
CA LEU A 13 8.67 -15.82 -7.25
C LEU A 13 9.76 -15.82 -6.17
N ILE A 14 10.11 -14.65 -5.66
CA ILE A 14 10.98 -14.46 -4.49
C ILE A 14 10.14 -13.89 -3.35
N GLY A 15 9.83 -14.75 -2.37
CA GLY A 15 8.93 -14.47 -1.26
C GLY A 15 7.51 -14.99 -1.49
N ALA A 16 7.22 -16.20 -1.00
CA ALA A 16 5.88 -16.83 -1.05
C ALA A 16 5.05 -16.49 0.19
N GLY A 17 5.13 -15.22 0.63
CA GLY A 17 4.25 -14.64 1.63
C GLY A 17 2.88 -14.27 1.04
N GLN A 18 2.05 -13.59 1.85
CA GLN A 18 0.70 -13.21 1.44
C GLN A 18 0.66 -12.44 0.11
N ARG A 19 1.55 -11.45 -0.10
CA ARG A 19 1.54 -10.65 -1.34
C ARG A 19 1.90 -11.49 -2.55
N GLY A 20 2.97 -12.29 -2.45
CA GLY A 20 3.38 -13.19 -3.53
C GLY A 20 2.30 -14.22 -3.86
N THR A 21 1.77 -14.92 -2.86
CA THR A 21 0.85 -16.05 -3.01
C THR A 21 -0.59 -15.64 -3.29
N ASP A 22 -1.11 -14.62 -2.57
CA ASP A 22 -2.55 -14.32 -2.61
C ASP A 22 -2.90 -13.15 -3.55
N SER A 23 -1.91 -12.29 -3.89
CA SER A 23 -2.17 -11.12 -4.73
C SER A 23 -1.67 -11.29 -6.17
N TYR A 24 -0.43 -11.77 -6.38
CA TYR A 24 0.18 -11.85 -7.71
C TYR A 24 0.08 -13.23 -8.35
N ALA A 25 0.32 -14.30 -7.58
CA ALA A 25 0.31 -15.66 -8.12
C ALA A 25 -1.04 -16.13 -8.70
N PRO A 26 -2.21 -15.71 -8.18
CA PRO A 26 -3.50 -16.07 -8.76
C PRO A 26 -3.67 -15.64 -10.22
N TYR A 27 -2.95 -14.60 -10.67
CA TYR A 27 -2.97 -14.18 -12.07
C TYR A 27 -2.51 -15.31 -13.01
N ALA A 28 -1.43 -16.01 -12.66
CA ALA A 28 -0.92 -17.11 -13.48
C ALA A 28 -1.90 -18.28 -13.58
N LEU A 29 -2.68 -18.55 -12.54
CA LEU A 29 -3.71 -19.59 -12.55
C LEU A 29 -4.94 -19.19 -13.38
N GLN A 30 -5.28 -17.91 -13.40
CA GLN A 30 -6.41 -17.37 -14.17
C GLN A 30 -6.03 -17.13 -15.64
N HIS A 31 -4.76 -16.83 -15.93
CA HIS A 31 -4.24 -16.50 -17.25
C HIS A 31 -3.00 -17.34 -17.61
N PRO A 32 -3.11 -18.70 -17.67
CA PRO A 32 -1.96 -19.60 -17.88
C PRO A 32 -1.28 -19.45 -19.23
N ALA A 33 -1.95 -18.83 -20.21
CA ALA A 33 -1.37 -18.47 -21.51
C ALA A 33 -0.51 -17.19 -21.45
N GLU A 34 -0.60 -16.42 -20.36
CA GLU A 34 0.10 -15.15 -20.23
C GLU A 34 1.29 -15.22 -19.27
N LEU A 35 1.14 -15.94 -18.15
CA LEU A 35 2.16 -16.02 -17.09
C LEU A 35 2.26 -17.44 -16.56
N ARG A 36 3.50 -17.88 -16.30
CA ARG A 36 3.81 -19.13 -15.61
C ARG A 36 4.91 -18.89 -14.58
N PHE A 37 4.71 -19.35 -13.35
CA PHE A 37 5.77 -19.42 -12.37
C PHE A 37 6.58 -20.71 -12.57
N THR A 38 7.89 -20.56 -12.76
CA THR A 38 8.82 -21.65 -13.08
C THR A 38 9.74 -22.00 -11.91
N ALA A 39 9.87 -21.11 -10.91
CA ALA A 39 10.63 -21.34 -9.70
C ALA A 39 10.04 -20.54 -8.53
N VAL A 40 10.32 -21.00 -7.32
CA VAL A 40 9.95 -20.33 -6.08
C VAL A 40 11.12 -20.27 -5.11
N VAL A 41 11.29 -19.10 -4.49
CA VAL A 41 12.26 -18.83 -3.43
C VAL A 41 11.51 -18.43 -2.17
N GLU A 42 11.62 -19.25 -1.12
CA GLU A 42 10.97 -19.00 0.17
C GLU A 42 11.72 -19.81 1.24
N PRO A 43 12.25 -19.16 2.30
CA PRO A 43 12.99 -19.85 3.35
C PRO A 43 12.13 -20.89 4.11
N ARG A 44 10.83 -20.61 4.31
CA ARG A 44 9.92 -21.51 5.02
C ARG A 44 9.51 -22.68 4.12
N ALA A 45 9.94 -23.88 4.49
CA ALA A 45 9.75 -25.08 3.68
C ALA A 45 8.28 -25.36 3.34
N GLU A 46 7.37 -25.15 4.30
CA GLU A 46 5.94 -25.41 4.11
C GLU A 46 5.30 -24.44 3.10
N ARG A 47 5.63 -23.13 3.18
CA ARG A 47 5.15 -22.12 2.21
C ARG A 47 5.69 -22.41 0.83
N ARG A 48 6.98 -22.73 0.74
CA ARG A 48 7.66 -23.10 -0.51
C ARG A 48 7.00 -24.31 -1.16
N ALA A 49 6.75 -25.37 -0.39
CA ALA A 49 6.12 -26.59 -0.88
C ALA A 49 4.67 -26.36 -1.33
N ARG A 50 3.90 -25.57 -0.59
CA ARG A 50 2.51 -25.22 -0.92
C ARG A 50 2.45 -24.44 -2.25
N PHE A 51 3.30 -23.42 -2.41
CA PHE A 51 3.36 -22.65 -3.65
C PHE A 51 3.77 -23.54 -4.83
N ALA A 52 4.81 -24.36 -4.66
CA ALA A 52 5.28 -25.28 -5.68
C ALA A 52 4.19 -26.26 -6.12
N ALA A 53 3.43 -26.82 -5.20
CA ALA A 53 2.32 -27.74 -5.51
C ALA A 53 1.22 -27.04 -6.34
N VAL A 54 0.84 -25.82 -5.98
CA VAL A 54 -0.22 -25.05 -6.68
C VAL A 54 0.20 -24.68 -8.10
N HIS A 55 1.48 -24.31 -8.30
CA HIS A 55 2.00 -23.86 -9.60
C HIS A 55 2.77 -24.94 -10.37
N HIS A 56 2.73 -26.20 -9.89
CA HIS A 56 3.40 -27.34 -10.53
C HIS A 56 4.90 -27.12 -10.75
N ILE A 57 5.57 -26.50 -9.77
CA ILE A 57 7.02 -26.25 -9.82
C ILE A 57 7.75 -27.49 -9.32
N PRO A 58 8.70 -28.03 -10.11
CA PRO A 58 9.44 -29.21 -9.74
C PRO A 58 10.43 -28.94 -8.58
N PRO A 59 10.78 -29.96 -7.76
CA PRO A 59 11.61 -29.78 -6.56
C PRO A 59 12.95 -29.09 -6.80
N GLU A 60 13.60 -29.34 -7.94
CA GLU A 60 14.88 -28.75 -8.34
C GLU A 60 14.81 -27.24 -8.65
N ARG A 61 13.59 -26.66 -8.67
CA ARG A 61 13.33 -25.23 -8.85
C ARG A 61 12.70 -24.58 -7.60
N CYS A 62 12.84 -25.22 -6.46
CA CYS A 62 12.35 -24.77 -5.14
C CYS A 62 13.54 -24.43 -4.24
N PHE A 63 13.79 -23.15 -4.00
CA PHE A 63 15.00 -22.68 -3.31
C PHE A 63 14.66 -22.06 -1.95
N ALA A 64 15.60 -22.20 -0.99
CA ALA A 64 15.50 -21.55 0.31
C ALA A 64 16.03 -20.12 0.29
N SER A 65 16.98 -19.82 -0.60
CA SER A 65 17.57 -18.50 -0.75
C SER A 65 17.56 -18.02 -2.20
N TRP A 66 17.55 -16.72 -2.42
CA TRP A 66 17.57 -16.13 -3.75
C TRP A 66 18.96 -16.28 -4.40
N GLU A 67 20.03 -16.38 -3.60
CA GLU A 67 21.38 -16.62 -4.08
C GLU A 67 21.48 -17.96 -4.80
N GLU A 68 20.92 -19.01 -4.19
CA GLU A 68 20.86 -20.34 -4.81
C GLU A 68 20.05 -20.30 -6.11
N ALA A 69 18.90 -19.63 -6.11
CA ALA A 69 18.04 -19.54 -7.27
C ALA A 69 18.72 -18.79 -8.43
N LEU A 70 19.34 -17.63 -8.15
CA LEU A 70 19.96 -16.80 -9.19
C LEU A 70 21.31 -17.38 -9.70
N ALA A 71 21.87 -18.36 -9.01
CA ALA A 71 23.03 -19.12 -9.52
C ALA A 71 22.64 -20.12 -10.63
N VAL A 72 21.35 -20.46 -10.76
CA VAL A 72 20.84 -21.34 -11.83
C VAL A 72 20.49 -20.49 -13.04
N PRO A 73 21.10 -20.77 -14.23
CA PRO A 73 20.82 -20.00 -15.44
C PRO A 73 19.38 -20.15 -15.93
N SER A 74 18.82 -19.06 -16.46
CA SER A 74 17.63 -19.03 -17.33
C SER A 74 16.39 -19.80 -16.82
N MET A 75 15.93 -19.47 -15.60
CA MET A 75 14.66 -20.02 -15.10
C MET A 75 13.44 -19.21 -15.54
N GLY A 76 13.62 -18.04 -16.13
CA GLY A 76 12.55 -17.18 -16.61
C GLY A 76 13.06 -15.83 -17.09
N GLU A 77 12.16 -14.98 -17.59
CA GLU A 77 12.44 -13.62 -18.05
C GLU A 77 12.17 -12.58 -16.98
N ALA A 78 11.36 -12.92 -15.97
CA ALA A 78 10.93 -11.99 -14.93
C ALA A 78 11.06 -12.57 -13.52
N ALA A 79 11.22 -11.70 -12.54
CA ALA A 79 11.13 -12.03 -11.12
C ALA A 79 10.09 -11.15 -10.43
N VAL A 80 9.17 -11.78 -9.70
CA VAL A 80 8.24 -11.10 -8.77
C VAL A 80 8.85 -11.17 -7.39
N ILE A 81 9.13 -10.01 -6.79
CA ILE A 81 9.78 -9.90 -5.48
C ILE A 81 8.78 -9.36 -4.47
N ALA A 82 8.40 -10.20 -3.52
CA ALA A 82 7.40 -9.93 -2.51
C ALA A 82 7.85 -10.41 -1.12
N THR A 83 9.09 -10.09 -0.78
CA THR A 83 9.74 -10.37 0.51
C THR A 83 9.31 -9.35 1.57
N GLN A 84 9.98 -9.33 2.73
CA GLN A 84 9.86 -8.24 3.68
C GLN A 84 10.59 -6.99 3.17
N ASP A 85 10.13 -5.82 3.55
CA ASP A 85 10.53 -4.51 3.03
C ASP A 85 12.06 -4.29 2.99
N MET A 86 12.76 -4.67 4.06
CA MET A 86 14.23 -4.56 4.13
C MET A 86 14.98 -5.56 3.25
N LEU A 87 14.30 -6.59 2.75
CA LEU A 87 14.87 -7.65 1.91
C LEU A 87 14.54 -7.47 0.42
N HIS A 88 14.08 -6.29 0.00
CA HIS A 88 13.72 -6.01 -1.38
C HIS A 88 14.94 -5.74 -2.27
N ALA A 89 15.86 -4.89 -1.81
CA ALA A 89 16.89 -4.30 -2.65
C ALA A 89 17.91 -5.32 -3.18
N ALA A 90 18.46 -6.16 -2.31
CA ALA A 90 19.53 -7.08 -2.68
C ALA A 90 19.11 -8.09 -3.75
N PRO A 91 18.03 -8.87 -3.59
CA PRO A 91 17.58 -9.82 -4.62
C PRO A 91 17.13 -9.12 -5.90
N ALA A 92 16.52 -7.93 -5.83
CA ALA A 92 16.09 -7.20 -7.02
C ALA A 92 17.28 -6.74 -7.88
N MET A 93 18.29 -6.16 -7.27
CA MET A 93 19.52 -5.77 -7.98
C MET A 93 20.26 -6.97 -8.53
N ALA A 94 20.37 -8.07 -7.77
CA ALA A 94 21.02 -9.29 -8.22
C ALA A 94 20.27 -9.91 -9.41
N ALA A 95 18.94 -9.99 -9.35
CA ALA A 95 18.12 -10.53 -10.44
C ALA A 95 18.23 -9.69 -11.73
N MET A 96 18.22 -8.34 -11.63
CA MET A 96 18.45 -7.48 -12.80
C MET A 96 19.82 -7.71 -13.44
N ARG A 97 20.88 -7.90 -12.65
CA ARG A 97 22.25 -8.17 -13.16
C ARG A 97 22.37 -9.49 -13.91
N VAL A 98 21.52 -10.46 -13.60
CA VAL A 98 21.47 -11.75 -14.33
C VAL A 98 20.36 -11.81 -15.38
N GLY A 99 19.72 -10.68 -15.70
CA GLY A 99 18.86 -10.51 -16.85
C GLY A 99 17.34 -10.59 -16.59
N TYR A 100 16.87 -10.62 -15.34
CA TYR A 100 15.44 -10.62 -15.04
C TYR A 100 14.84 -9.21 -15.09
N HIS A 101 13.69 -9.04 -15.70
CA HIS A 101 12.78 -7.92 -15.48
C HIS A 101 12.09 -8.07 -14.13
N ILE A 102 11.88 -6.98 -13.40
CA ILE A 102 11.46 -7.03 -11.99
C ILE A 102 10.07 -6.43 -11.81
N LEU A 103 9.19 -7.17 -11.10
CA LEU A 103 8.04 -6.64 -10.41
C LEU A 103 8.37 -6.64 -8.90
N LEU A 104 8.49 -5.46 -8.31
CA LEU A 104 8.94 -5.28 -6.93
C LEU A 104 7.83 -4.75 -6.04
N GLU A 105 7.56 -5.43 -4.91
CA GLU A 105 6.66 -4.89 -3.88
C GLU A 105 7.17 -3.57 -3.31
N LYS A 106 6.20 -2.76 -2.88
CA LYS A 106 6.49 -1.50 -2.17
C LYS A 106 6.69 -1.79 -0.64
N PRO A 107 7.51 -0.97 0.02
CA PRO A 107 8.37 0.09 -0.52
C PRO A 107 9.55 -0.49 -1.33
N ILE A 108 10.10 0.28 -2.25
CA ILE A 108 11.26 -0.13 -3.05
C ILE A 108 12.40 -0.62 -2.12
N ALA A 109 12.68 0.15 -1.08
CA ALA A 109 13.60 -0.17 0.01
C ALA A 109 13.28 0.70 1.23
N VAL A 110 13.87 0.38 2.38
CA VAL A 110 13.66 1.09 3.65
C VAL A 110 14.62 2.27 3.86
N ASN A 111 15.48 2.55 2.89
CA ASN A 111 16.39 3.70 2.89
C ASN A 111 16.55 4.27 1.47
N LEU A 112 16.87 5.55 1.39
CA LEU A 112 16.98 6.24 0.10
C LEU A 112 18.16 5.79 -0.79
N PRO A 113 19.35 5.48 -0.25
CA PRO A 113 20.46 4.95 -1.04
C PRO A 113 20.11 3.68 -1.81
N ASP A 114 19.46 2.70 -1.17
CA ASP A 114 19.04 1.46 -1.83
C ASP A 114 17.94 1.70 -2.87
N CYS A 115 17.00 2.63 -2.60
CA CYS A 115 16.02 3.04 -3.61
C CYS A 115 16.69 3.61 -4.86
N GLN A 116 17.73 4.44 -4.69
CA GLN A 116 18.48 5.00 -5.81
C GLN A 116 19.28 3.94 -6.56
N ALA A 117 19.99 3.07 -5.84
CA ALA A 117 20.77 1.98 -6.42
C ALA A 117 19.93 1.02 -7.28
N LEU A 118 18.68 0.78 -6.89
CA LEU A 118 17.74 -0.04 -7.67
C LEU A 118 17.39 0.59 -9.01
N ILE A 119 17.10 1.91 -9.03
CA ILE A 119 16.82 2.62 -10.27
C ILE A 119 18.07 2.64 -11.18
N GLU A 120 19.23 2.96 -10.62
CA GLU A 120 20.51 2.95 -11.35
C GLU A 120 20.83 1.55 -11.91
N THR A 121 20.59 0.49 -11.15
CA THR A 121 20.78 -0.89 -11.62
C THR A 121 19.85 -1.21 -12.80
N SER A 122 18.57 -0.81 -12.73
CA SER A 122 17.64 -0.97 -13.86
C SER A 122 18.12 -0.24 -15.13
N GLU A 123 18.63 0.99 -14.97
CA GLU A 123 19.14 1.79 -16.08
C GLU A 123 20.42 1.19 -16.68
N GLN A 124 21.34 0.72 -15.82
CA GLN A 124 22.62 0.10 -16.25
C GLN A 124 22.45 -1.25 -16.94
N THR A 125 21.52 -2.07 -16.44
CA THR A 125 21.27 -3.42 -16.99
C THR A 125 20.31 -3.42 -18.16
N GLY A 126 19.53 -2.36 -18.35
CA GLY A 126 18.44 -2.29 -19.32
C GLY A 126 17.23 -3.16 -18.95
N GLN A 127 17.18 -3.70 -17.72
CA GLN A 127 16.05 -4.47 -17.24
C GLN A 127 14.95 -3.55 -16.71
N GLN A 128 13.69 -3.93 -16.95
CA GLN A 128 12.54 -3.18 -16.43
C GLN A 128 12.43 -3.34 -14.92
N LEU A 129 12.14 -2.24 -14.23
CA LEU A 129 11.75 -2.22 -12.82
C LEU A 129 10.35 -1.65 -12.67
N HIS A 130 9.39 -2.50 -12.37
CA HIS A 130 8.02 -2.14 -12.05
C HIS A 130 7.81 -2.19 -10.54
N VAL A 131 7.42 -1.06 -9.96
CA VAL A 131 7.11 -0.96 -8.51
C VAL A 131 5.61 -1.12 -8.31
N CYS A 132 5.21 -1.92 -7.33
CA CYS A 132 3.82 -2.27 -7.06
C CYS A 132 3.01 -1.10 -6.46
N HIS A 133 2.96 0.05 -7.13
CA HIS A 133 2.06 1.14 -6.82
C HIS A 133 0.64 0.84 -7.33
N VAL A 134 0.03 -0.19 -6.76
CA VAL A 134 -1.24 -0.79 -7.20
C VAL A 134 -2.40 0.19 -7.29
N LEU A 135 -2.41 1.26 -6.50
CA LEU A 135 -3.47 2.26 -6.54
C LEU A 135 -3.60 2.95 -7.89
N ARG A 136 -2.50 3.18 -8.62
CA ARG A 136 -2.51 3.76 -9.97
C ARG A 136 -3.30 2.91 -10.97
N TYR A 137 -3.45 1.61 -10.68
CA TYR A 137 -4.12 0.63 -11.53
C TYR A 137 -5.60 0.43 -11.18
N THR A 138 -6.07 1.02 -10.06
CA THR A 138 -7.48 0.96 -9.71
C THR A 138 -8.33 1.82 -10.63
N ARG A 139 -9.55 1.35 -10.97
CA ARG A 139 -10.53 2.16 -11.71
C ARG A 139 -10.81 3.50 -11.02
N HIS A 140 -10.84 3.49 -9.69
CA HIS A 140 -11.10 4.68 -8.88
C HIS A 140 -10.06 5.77 -9.12
N MET A 141 -8.77 5.47 -8.96
CA MET A 141 -7.71 6.47 -9.11
C MET A 141 -7.48 6.88 -10.57
N ARG A 142 -7.66 5.97 -11.52
CA ARG A 142 -7.61 6.29 -12.96
C ARG A 142 -8.71 7.29 -13.35
N LEU A 143 -9.96 7.02 -12.96
CA LEU A 143 -11.07 7.93 -13.24
C LEU A 143 -10.90 9.28 -12.52
N MET A 144 -10.43 9.27 -11.27
CA MET A 144 -10.12 10.52 -10.55
C MET A 144 -9.09 11.35 -11.32
N ARG A 145 -8.01 10.74 -11.80
CA ARG A 145 -6.99 11.41 -12.61
C ARG A 145 -7.55 11.95 -13.93
N GLU A 146 -8.36 11.16 -14.64
CA GLU A 146 -9.02 11.60 -15.88
C GLU A 146 -9.88 12.84 -15.64
N ILE A 147 -10.66 12.87 -14.55
CA ILE A 147 -11.50 14.01 -14.18
C ILE A 147 -10.62 15.26 -13.88
N VAL A 148 -9.56 15.10 -13.08
CA VAL A 148 -8.64 16.20 -12.75
C VAL A 148 -7.98 16.74 -14.02
N GLN A 149 -7.43 15.86 -14.86
CA GLN A 149 -6.70 16.25 -16.06
C GLN A 149 -7.59 16.75 -17.22
N SER A 150 -8.88 16.40 -17.20
CA SER A 150 -9.84 16.95 -18.18
C SER A 150 -10.04 18.47 -18.04
N GLY A 151 -9.63 19.04 -16.91
CA GLY A 151 -9.81 20.45 -16.60
C GLY A 151 -11.27 20.82 -16.27
N VAL A 152 -12.18 19.85 -16.10
CA VAL A 152 -13.58 20.13 -15.76
C VAL A 152 -13.73 20.82 -14.39
N LEU A 153 -12.80 20.58 -13.47
CA LEU A 153 -12.74 21.23 -12.16
C LEU A 153 -12.11 22.63 -12.21
N GLY A 154 -11.55 23.05 -13.35
CA GLY A 154 -10.70 24.25 -13.45
C GLY A 154 -9.29 23.98 -12.93
N ASP A 155 -8.62 25.03 -12.44
CA ASP A 155 -7.34 24.89 -11.76
C ASP A 155 -7.58 24.27 -10.39
N VAL A 156 -6.82 23.23 -10.05
CA VAL A 156 -6.90 22.61 -8.72
C VAL A 156 -6.27 23.55 -7.70
N VAL A 157 -7.02 23.88 -6.67
CA VAL A 157 -6.59 24.78 -5.58
C VAL A 157 -6.04 23.97 -4.42
N ASP A 158 -6.78 22.93 -4.00
CA ASP A 158 -6.46 22.13 -2.82
C ASP A 158 -6.86 20.66 -2.97
N VAL A 159 -6.09 19.77 -2.34
CA VAL A 159 -6.39 18.35 -2.21
C VAL A 159 -6.30 17.95 -0.75
N ASP A 160 -7.42 17.50 -0.16
CA ASP A 160 -7.45 16.82 1.14
C ASP A 160 -7.57 15.30 0.89
N HIS A 161 -6.54 14.56 1.26
CA HIS A 161 -6.47 13.11 1.10
C HIS A 161 -6.21 12.43 2.44
N ARG A 162 -6.92 11.34 2.72
CA ARG A 162 -6.80 10.62 3.98
C ARG A 162 -6.64 9.13 3.76
N GLU A 163 -5.68 8.56 4.46
CA GLU A 163 -5.54 7.14 4.70
C GLU A 163 -6.07 6.83 6.11
N ASN A 164 -7.27 6.28 6.19
CA ASN A 164 -7.90 5.89 7.44
C ASN A 164 -7.62 4.42 7.70
N VAL A 165 -6.60 4.12 8.51
CA VAL A 165 -6.23 2.75 8.88
C VAL A 165 -7.18 2.26 9.97
N ALA A 166 -7.75 1.08 9.81
CA ALA A 166 -8.62 0.50 10.82
C ALA A 166 -7.84 0.25 12.12
N TYR A 167 -8.46 0.53 13.27
CA TYR A 167 -7.82 0.43 14.58
C TYR A 167 -7.24 -0.96 14.87
N TRP A 168 -7.95 -2.00 14.45
CA TRP A 168 -7.50 -3.38 14.60
C TRP A 168 -6.35 -3.74 13.65
N HIS A 169 -6.34 -3.18 12.43
CA HIS A 169 -5.25 -3.33 11.46
C HIS A 169 -3.99 -2.59 11.95
N MET A 170 -4.15 -1.40 12.52
CA MET A 170 -3.05 -0.68 13.19
C MET A 170 -2.44 -1.55 14.29
N ALA A 171 -3.27 -2.09 15.20
CA ALA A 171 -2.84 -2.97 16.29
C ALA A 171 -2.15 -4.25 15.77
N HIS A 172 -2.68 -4.84 14.68
CA HIS A 172 -2.11 -6.04 14.07
C HIS A 172 -0.76 -5.79 13.43
N SER A 173 -0.67 -4.81 12.54
CA SER A 173 0.49 -4.64 11.63
C SER A 173 1.57 -3.71 12.18
N TYR A 174 1.19 -2.62 12.85
CA TYR A 174 2.07 -1.50 13.20
C TYR A 174 2.33 -1.38 14.71
N VAL A 175 1.66 -2.20 15.53
CA VAL A 175 1.92 -2.28 16.97
C VAL A 175 2.50 -3.64 17.37
N ARG A 176 1.92 -4.74 16.89
CA ARG A 176 2.36 -6.12 17.19
C ARG A 176 3.19 -6.74 16.09
N GLY A 177 2.94 -6.35 14.84
CA GLY A 177 3.46 -6.98 13.63
C GLY A 177 4.80 -6.46 13.15
N ASN A 178 5.12 -6.80 11.90
CA ASN A 178 6.44 -6.57 11.29
C ASN A 178 6.76 -5.09 11.04
N TRP A 179 5.74 -4.21 10.98
CA TRP A 179 5.91 -2.78 10.72
C TRP A 179 5.88 -1.93 12.00
N ARG A 180 6.08 -2.55 13.18
CA ARG A 180 6.00 -1.87 14.48
C ARG A 180 7.22 -1.00 14.79
N ASN A 181 8.37 -1.32 14.19
CA ASN A 181 9.65 -0.69 14.52
C ASN A 181 10.29 -0.08 13.27
N GLN A 182 10.67 1.21 13.36
CA GLN A 182 11.24 1.95 12.24
C GLN A 182 12.58 1.42 11.78
N ALA A 183 13.41 0.89 12.71
CA ALA A 183 14.71 0.33 12.35
C ALA A 183 14.58 -0.97 11.54
N GLU A 184 13.49 -1.72 11.73
CA GLU A 184 13.23 -2.99 11.05
C GLU A 184 12.46 -2.82 9.72
N SER A 185 11.59 -1.80 9.61
CA SER A 185 10.67 -1.68 8.47
C SER A 185 10.63 -0.30 7.82
N GLY A 186 11.24 0.71 8.45
CA GLY A 186 11.09 2.11 8.06
C GLY A 186 9.88 2.81 8.72
N PRO A 187 9.74 4.13 8.53
CA PRO A 187 8.67 4.91 9.15
C PRO A 187 7.30 4.58 8.56
N MET A 188 6.23 4.77 9.36
CA MET A 188 4.83 4.50 8.97
C MET A 188 4.45 5.20 7.66
N ILE A 189 4.91 6.42 7.44
CA ILE A 189 4.63 7.19 6.21
C ILE A 189 5.21 6.51 4.96
N LEU A 190 6.31 5.77 5.07
CA LEU A 190 6.87 4.97 3.99
C LEU A 190 6.11 3.65 3.82
N THR A 191 5.97 2.87 4.89
CA THR A 191 5.45 1.51 4.81
C THR A 191 3.96 1.47 4.47
N LYS A 192 3.17 2.45 4.94
CA LYS A 192 1.73 2.55 4.67
C LYS A 192 1.41 3.54 3.55
N CYS A 193 1.91 4.77 3.63
CA CYS A 193 1.42 5.90 2.84
C CYS A 193 2.27 6.24 1.61
N VAL A 194 3.30 5.46 1.28
CA VAL A 194 4.07 5.70 0.04
C VAL A 194 3.17 5.63 -1.20
N HIS A 195 2.10 4.83 -1.17
CA HIS A 195 1.07 4.83 -2.21
C HIS A 195 0.38 6.20 -2.35
N ASP A 196 0.05 6.83 -1.22
CA ASP A 196 -0.69 8.09 -1.18
C ASP A 196 0.22 9.25 -1.61
N LEU A 197 1.49 9.22 -1.18
CA LEU A 197 2.52 10.16 -1.64
C LEU A 197 2.88 9.98 -3.12
N ASP A 198 2.67 8.80 -3.69
CA ASP A 198 2.78 8.53 -5.11
C ASP A 198 1.58 9.07 -5.89
N ILE A 199 0.37 8.87 -5.37
CA ILE A 199 -0.89 9.25 -6.04
C ILE A 199 -1.06 10.77 -6.12
N LEU A 200 -0.72 11.54 -5.08
CA LEU A 200 -0.97 12.98 -5.06
C LEU A 200 -0.25 13.73 -6.20
N PRO A 201 1.07 13.59 -6.40
CA PRO A 201 1.76 14.19 -7.54
C PRO A 201 1.29 13.64 -8.89
N TRP A 202 0.94 12.33 -8.94
CA TRP A 202 0.46 11.69 -10.16
C TRP A 202 -0.92 12.17 -10.60
N LEU A 203 -1.85 12.43 -9.67
CA LEU A 203 -3.17 13.01 -9.95
C LEU A 203 -3.03 14.42 -10.51
N LEU A 204 -2.17 15.24 -9.88
CA LEU A 204 -1.95 16.63 -10.27
C LEU A 204 -1.09 16.75 -11.53
N GLY A 205 -0.30 15.73 -11.88
CA GLY A 205 0.68 15.80 -12.97
C GLY A 205 1.85 16.76 -12.67
N GLN A 206 2.11 17.03 -11.38
CA GLN A 206 3.11 18.00 -10.91
C GLN A 206 3.97 17.40 -9.81
N ALA A 207 5.25 17.80 -9.75
CA ALA A 207 6.11 17.46 -8.61
C ALA A 207 5.93 18.50 -7.49
N PRO A 208 5.90 18.10 -6.22
CA PRO A 208 5.83 19.04 -5.12
C PRO A 208 7.14 19.85 -4.98
N LEU A 209 7.02 21.08 -4.50
CA LEU A 209 8.13 22.03 -4.29
C LEU A 209 8.62 22.04 -2.85
N ALA A 210 7.74 21.72 -1.90
CA ALA A 210 8.07 21.69 -0.49
C ALA A 210 7.17 20.70 0.24
N VAL A 211 7.67 20.16 1.37
CA VAL A 211 6.98 19.27 2.28
C VAL A 211 7.14 19.76 3.71
N SER A 212 6.08 19.69 4.50
CA SER A 212 6.10 19.76 5.95
C SER A 212 5.28 18.61 6.54
N SER A 213 5.60 18.20 7.76
CA SER A 213 4.90 17.10 8.39
C SER A 213 4.87 17.25 9.90
N SER A 214 3.79 16.73 10.52
CA SER A 214 3.62 16.64 11.98
C SER A 214 2.86 15.36 12.32
N GLY A 215 3.07 14.84 13.52
CA GLY A 215 2.45 13.60 13.98
C GLY A 215 3.29 12.93 15.06
N GLY A 216 2.79 11.83 15.61
CA GLY A 216 3.45 11.14 16.69
C GLY A 216 2.80 9.81 17.05
N LEU A 217 3.36 9.15 18.03
CA LEU A 217 2.77 8.00 18.71
C LEU A 217 2.05 8.51 19.96
N LEU A 218 0.72 8.53 19.90
CA LEU A 218 -0.11 9.09 20.97
C LEU A 218 -0.71 8.01 21.88
N HIS A 219 -1.25 6.95 21.27
CA HIS A 219 -2.11 5.99 21.97
C HIS A 219 -1.39 4.71 22.43
N PHE A 220 -0.61 4.07 21.57
CA PHE A 220 -0.01 2.77 21.82
C PHE A 220 1.29 2.88 22.62
N ARG A 221 1.18 3.31 23.88
CA ARG A 221 2.28 3.64 24.80
C ARG A 221 1.99 3.09 26.20
N ALA A 222 3.03 2.75 26.95
CA ALA A 222 2.90 2.13 28.26
C ALA A 222 2.11 2.97 29.27
N GLU A 223 2.25 4.31 29.21
CA GLU A 223 1.50 5.22 30.09
C GLU A 223 -0.01 5.22 29.87
N ASN A 224 -0.48 4.72 28.72
CA ASN A 224 -1.90 4.62 28.39
C ASN A 224 -2.47 3.22 28.70
N ALA A 225 -1.65 2.32 29.27
CA ALA A 225 -2.13 0.99 29.61
C ALA A 225 -3.24 1.07 30.68
N PRO A 226 -4.36 0.37 30.50
CA PRO A 226 -5.37 0.25 31.55
C PRO A 226 -4.77 -0.34 32.84
N ALA A 227 -5.27 0.11 33.98
CA ALA A 227 -4.78 -0.36 35.28
C ALA A 227 -4.85 -1.91 35.38
N GLY A 228 -3.74 -2.53 35.73
CA GLY A 228 -3.62 -3.99 35.84
C GLY A 228 -3.52 -4.73 34.51
N ALA A 229 -3.38 -4.04 33.38
CA ALA A 229 -3.17 -4.69 32.09
C ALA A 229 -1.82 -5.46 32.08
N PRO A 230 -1.83 -6.78 31.80
CA PRO A 230 -0.63 -7.60 31.77
C PRO A 230 0.18 -7.32 30.49
N LEU A 231 1.40 -7.87 30.41
CA LEU A 231 2.22 -7.79 29.20
C LEU A 231 1.62 -8.52 28.00
N ARG A 232 0.78 -9.50 28.24
CA ARG A 232 0.07 -10.29 27.21
C ARG A 232 -1.41 -10.33 27.50
N CYS A 233 -2.20 -10.26 26.45
CA CYS A 233 -3.67 -10.32 26.56
C CYS A 233 -4.17 -11.64 27.17
N THR A 234 -3.42 -12.74 27.01
CA THR A 234 -3.74 -14.07 27.50
C THR A 234 -3.52 -14.27 29.01
N ASP A 235 -2.88 -13.32 29.70
CA ASP A 235 -2.42 -13.47 31.09
C ASP A 235 -3.44 -12.91 32.11
N GLY A 236 -4.75 -13.03 31.81
CA GLY A 236 -5.80 -12.61 32.73
C GLY A 236 -6.06 -11.11 32.74
N CYS A 237 -6.15 -10.50 31.57
CA CYS A 237 -6.38 -9.06 31.43
C CYS A 237 -7.71 -8.61 32.04
N PRO A 238 -7.74 -7.67 33.01
CA PRO A 238 -8.95 -7.24 33.69
C PRO A 238 -9.92 -6.44 32.82
N VAL A 239 -9.47 -5.96 31.65
CA VAL A 239 -10.26 -5.17 30.70
C VAL A 239 -10.54 -5.93 29.39
N SER A 240 -10.45 -7.27 29.42
CA SER A 240 -10.68 -8.13 28.25
C SER A 240 -11.99 -7.83 27.51
N ASP A 241 -13.06 -7.57 28.26
CA ASP A 241 -14.42 -7.39 27.70
C ASP A 241 -14.64 -6.01 27.07
N SER A 242 -13.82 -5.01 27.45
CA SER A 242 -13.98 -3.62 26.98
C SER A 242 -12.83 -3.13 26.11
N CYS A 243 -11.72 -3.86 26.06
CA CYS A 243 -10.55 -3.46 25.28
C CYS A 243 -10.74 -3.78 23.80
N PRO A 244 -10.77 -2.77 22.90
CA PRO A 244 -10.95 -3.01 21.46
C PRO A 244 -9.75 -3.74 20.82
N TYR A 245 -8.64 -3.86 21.53
CA TYR A 245 -7.41 -4.48 21.07
C TYR A 245 -7.15 -5.85 21.72
N TYR A 246 -8.10 -6.40 22.46
CA TYR A 246 -7.93 -7.70 23.13
C TYR A 246 -7.65 -8.80 22.10
N ALA A 247 -6.44 -9.37 22.13
CA ALA A 247 -5.93 -10.24 21.08
C ALA A 247 -6.78 -11.51 20.85
N PRO A 248 -7.25 -12.24 21.89
CA PRO A 248 -8.12 -13.39 21.67
C PRO A 248 -9.41 -13.03 20.92
N GLN A 249 -10.05 -11.92 21.22
CA GLN A 249 -11.26 -11.49 20.52
C GLN A 249 -10.96 -11.08 19.08
N LEU A 250 -9.84 -10.37 18.84
CA LEU A 250 -9.44 -9.97 17.49
C LEU A 250 -9.15 -11.16 16.58
N TYR A 251 -8.49 -12.21 17.10
CA TYR A 251 -8.00 -13.31 16.25
C TYR A 251 -8.83 -14.58 16.30
N LEU A 252 -9.52 -14.88 17.39
CA LEU A 252 -10.45 -16.02 17.44
C LEU A 252 -11.87 -15.63 17.06
N GLY A 253 -12.32 -14.42 17.46
CA GLY A 253 -13.63 -13.90 17.09
C GLY A 253 -13.68 -13.26 15.72
N LEU A 254 -12.58 -12.62 15.27
CA LEU A 254 -12.50 -11.86 14.02
C LEU A 254 -13.60 -10.80 13.87
N GLU A 255 -14.17 -10.32 14.96
CA GLU A 255 -15.30 -9.38 14.94
C GLU A 255 -15.06 -8.17 14.05
N PRO A 256 -13.95 -7.38 14.22
CA PRO A 256 -13.72 -6.20 13.38
C PRO A 256 -13.48 -6.54 11.91
N PHE A 257 -12.87 -7.70 11.64
CA PHE A 257 -12.68 -8.21 10.28
C PHE A 257 -14.03 -8.50 9.61
N TRP A 258 -14.96 -9.14 10.32
CA TRP A 258 -16.28 -9.46 9.79
C TRP A 258 -17.12 -8.20 9.55
N TYR A 259 -17.04 -7.17 10.40
CA TYR A 259 -17.68 -5.88 10.11
C TYR A 259 -17.10 -5.23 8.86
N SER A 260 -15.79 -5.16 8.73
CA SER A 260 -15.13 -4.61 7.52
C SER A 260 -15.52 -5.40 6.26
N TYR A 261 -15.56 -6.73 6.34
CA TYR A 261 -15.99 -7.58 5.23
C TYR A 261 -17.46 -7.33 4.85
N ALA A 262 -18.35 -7.21 5.83
CA ALA A 262 -19.77 -6.94 5.59
C ALA A 262 -20.03 -5.60 4.89
N GLU A 263 -19.18 -4.60 5.11
CA GLU A 263 -19.29 -3.31 4.43
C GLU A 263 -18.87 -3.36 2.96
N THR A 264 -17.97 -4.26 2.60
CA THR A 264 -17.46 -4.43 1.23
C THR A 264 -18.17 -5.52 0.44
N ALA A 265 -18.78 -6.49 1.12
CA ALA A 265 -19.45 -7.61 0.48
C ALA A 265 -20.69 -7.15 -0.29
N PRO A 266 -21.01 -7.78 -1.44
CA PRO A 266 -22.27 -7.55 -2.14
C PRO A 266 -23.45 -7.80 -1.18
N LYS A 267 -24.49 -6.95 -1.30
CA LYS A 267 -25.72 -7.15 -0.54
C LYS A 267 -26.28 -8.56 -0.79
N GLY A 268 -26.57 -9.30 0.27
CA GLY A 268 -27.07 -10.66 0.17
C GLY A 268 -26.60 -11.55 1.34
N LEU A 269 -26.58 -12.86 1.11
CA LEU A 269 -26.25 -13.84 2.14
C LEU A 269 -24.85 -13.65 2.74
N ALA A 270 -23.85 -13.31 1.92
CA ALA A 270 -22.48 -13.11 2.37
C ALA A 270 -22.35 -11.90 3.32
N CYS A 271 -22.96 -10.77 2.95
CA CYS A 271 -22.99 -9.56 3.80
C CYS A 271 -23.75 -9.82 5.11
N TRP A 272 -24.91 -10.49 5.02
CA TRP A 272 -25.69 -10.89 6.20
C TRP A 272 -24.88 -11.82 7.10
N ALA A 273 -24.25 -12.85 6.53
CA ALA A 273 -23.47 -13.82 7.28
C ALA A 273 -22.27 -13.18 8.01
N ALA A 274 -21.56 -12.29 7.32
CA ALA A 274 -20.43 -11.57 7.91
C ALA A 274 -20.88 -10.70 9.11
N ARG A 275 -21.96 -9.94 8.98
CA ARG A 275 -22.52 -9.17 10.10
C ARG A 275 -22.91 -10.05 11.27
N ARG A 276 -23.56 -11.19 10.98
CA ARG A 276 -23.96 -12.14 12.04
C ARG A 276 -22.77 -12.87 12.65
N MET A 277 -21.68 -13.09 11.91
CA MET A 277 -20.44 -13.61 12.48
C MET A 277 -19.82 -12.64 13.49
N ALA A 278 -19.92 -11.34 13.24
CA ALA A 278 -19.50 -10.33 14.21
C ALA A 278 -20.41 -10.28 15.45
N ASP A 279 -21.75 -10.21 15.23
CA ASP A 279 -22.71 -9.99 16.32
C ASP A 279 -23.07 -11.30 17.09
N GLN A 280 -23.25 -12.41 16.38
CA GLN A 280 -23.83 -13.66 16.87
C GLN A 280 -23.19 -14.88 16.19
N PRO A 281 -21.89 -15.15 16.39
CA PRO A 281 -21.18 -16.23 15.69
C PRO A 281 -21.81 -17.61 15.92
N GLY A 282 -22.38 -17.87 17.10
CA GLY A 282 -23.08 -19.13 17.41
C GLY A 282 -24.26 -19.39 16.47
N LEU A 283 -25.02 -18.39 16.08
CA LEU A 283 -26.13 -18.52 15.14
C LEU A 283 -25.62 -18.93 13.75
N VAL A 284 -24.56 -18.30 13.24
CA VAL A 284 -24.00 -18.62 11.92
C VAL A 284 -23.38 -20.02 11.93
N ASN A 285 -22.69 -20.41 13.02
CA ASN A 285 -22.14 -21.75 13.19
C ASN A 285 -23.26 -22.82 13.16
N LEU A 286 -24.36 -22.58 13.85
CA LEU A 286 -25.52 -23.49 13.82
C LEU A 286 -26.10 -23.58 12.40
N LEU A 287 -26.33 -22.46 11.74
CA LEU A 287 -26.90 -22.43 10.39
C LEU A 287 -25.93 -23.02 9.33
N SER A 288 -24.63 -22.99 9.55
CA SER A 288 -23.65 -23.58 8.64
C SER A 288 -23.74 -25.09 8.53
N THR A 289 -24.36 -25.75 9.50
CA THR A 289 -24.60 -27.20 9.45
C THR A 289 -25.58 -27.57 8.35
N VAL A 290 -26.56 -26.71 8.07
CA VAL A 290 -27.63 -26.93 7.09
C VAL A 290 -27.49 -26.06 5.81
N ILE A 291 -26.74 -24.98 5.88
CA ILE A 291 -26.51 -24.04 4.76
C ILE A 291 -25.02 -24.07 4.34
N PRO A 292 -24.63 -24.95 3.39
CA PRO A 292 -23.21 -25.16 3.04
C PRO A 292 -22.40 -23.91 2.71
N PRO A 293 -22.92 -22.87 2.00
CA PRO A 293 -22.17 -21.64 1.74
C PRO A 293 -21.69 -20.91 3.00
N LEU A 294 -22.39 -21.05 4.14
CA LEU A 294 -21.96 -20.41 5.41
C LEU A 294 -20.68 -21.05 5.99
N ARG A 295 -20.34 -22.28 5.58
CA ARG A 295 -19.09 -22.96 6.01
C ARG A 295 -17.84 -22.21 5.55
N GLN A 296 -17.90 -21.46 4.45
CA GLN A 296 -16.77 -20.63 4.01
C GLN A 296 -16.47 -19.50 5.00
N VAL A 297 -17.50 -18.98 5.66
CA VAL A 297 -17.38 -17.95 6.68
C VAL A 297 -16.95 -18.55 8.02
N THR A 298 -17.59 -19.62 8.48
CA THR A 298 -17.28 -20.26 9.77
C THR A 298 -15.91 -20.95 9.79
N ASN A 299 -15.43 -21.41 8.63
CA ASN A 299 -14.13 -22.07 8.47
C ASN A 299 -13.08 -21.13 7.89
N TYR A 300 -13.24 -19.81 8.05
CA TYR A 300 -12.27 -18.85 7.54
C TYR A 300 -10.88 -19.08 8.13
N ARG A 301 -9.88 -19.19 7.28
CA ARG A 301 -8.47 -19.44 7.61
C ARG A 301 -7.50 -18.48 6.93
N GLY A 302 -8.01 -17.39 6.34
CA GLY A 302 -7.21 -16.41 5.62
C GLY A 302 -6.52 -15.39 6.54
N TRP A 303 -6.04 -14.31 5.95
CA TRP A 303 -5.50 -13.17 6.68
C TRP A 303 -6.56 -12.54 7.60
N PRO A 304 -6.25 -12.14 8.85
CA PRO A 304 -4.90 -12.03 9.43
C PRO A 304 -4.36 -13.32 10.09
N LEU A 305 -5.12 -14.42 10.13
CA LEU A 305 -4.77 -15.63 10.89
C LEU A 305 -3.52 -16.33 10.34
N THR A 306 -3.36 -16.37 9.02
CA THR A 306 -2.18 -16.97 8.34
C THR A 306 -0.85 -16.30 8.67
N VAL A 307 -0.89 -15.10 9.28
CA VAL A 307 0.32 -14.42 9.77
C VAL A 307 0.75 -15.00 11.12
N LEU A 308 -0.21 -15.45 11.95
CA LEU A 308 0.03 -16.00 13.28
C LEU A 308 0.47 -17.46 13.21
N ALA A 309 -0.21 -18.26 12.39
CA ALA A 309 0.05 -19.70 12.26
C ALA A 309 -0.12 -20.17 10.81
N GLU A 310 0.74 -21.11 10.37
CA GLU A 310 0.66 -21.70 9.02
C GLU A 310 -0.65 -22.53 8.84
N ASP A 311 -1.05 -23.27 9.88
CA ASP A 311 -2.38 -23.88 10.00
C ASP A 311 -3.16 -23.16 11.09
N PRO A 312 -4.04 -22.20 10.76
CA PRO A 312 -4.70 -21.34 11.72
C PRO A 312 -5.93 -22.00 12.35
N THR A 313 -5.75 -23.12 13.04
CA THR A 313 -6.78 -23.67 13.92
C THR A 313 -6.92 -22.80 15.19
N PRO A 314 -8.04 -22.82 15.89
CA PRO A 314 -8.21 -22.08 17.13
C PRO A 314 -7.12 -22.38 18.17
N GLU A 315 -6.68 -23.65 18.27
CA GLU A 315 -5.63 -24.11 19.17
C GLU A 315 -4.27 -23.51 18.79
N ASN A 316 -3.91 -23.55 17.50
CA ASN A 316 -2.65 -22.99 16.99
C ASN A 316 -2.64 -21.46 17.09
N ILE A 317 -3.77 -20.80 16.85
CA ILE A 317 -3.91 -19.35 17.06
C ILE A 317 -3.74 -19.04 18.56
N MET A 318 -4.40 -19.76 19.46
CA MET A 318 -4.24 -19.53 20.90
C MET A 318 -2.78 -19.73 21.35
N ALA A 319 -2.11 -20.78 20.91
CA ALA A 319 -0.68 -21.00 21.18
C ALA A 319 0.18 -19.83 20.66
N ALA A 320 -0.07 -19.36 19.41
CA ALA A 320 0.62 -18.22 18.86
C ALA A 320 0.35 -16.91 19.63
N LEU A 321 -0.82 -16.76 20.25
CA LEU A 321 -1.11 -15.62 21.13
C LEU A 321 -0.43 -15.73 22.48
N GLN A 322 -0.22 -16.94 23.00
CA GLN A 322 0.50 -17.16 24.26
C GLN A 322 1.99 -16.86 24.14
N ASP A 323 2.63 -17.28 23.06
CA ASP A 323 4.09 -17.21 22.91
C ASP A 323 4.56 -16.15 21.89
N GLY A 324 3.80 -15.92 20.83
CA GLY A 324 4.17 -15.05 19.72
C GLY A 324 3.90 -13.55 19.94
N PRO A 325 4.31 -12.68 19.01
CA PRO A 325 4.20 -11.23 19.17
C PRO A 325 2.74 -10.72 19.16
N TYR A 326 1.81 -11.44 18.51
CA TYR A 326 0.43 -10.98 18.33
C TYR A 326 -0.45 -11.07 19.58
N GLY A 327 -0.01 -11.79 20.61
CA GLY A 327 -0.68 -11.84 21.92
C GLY A 327 -0.25 -10.73 22.89
N ARG A 328 0.80 -9.94 22.57
CA ARG A 328 1.24 -8.85 23.43
C ARG A 328 0.15 -7.80 23.61
N CYS A 329 0.09 -7.20 24.78
CA CYS A 329 -0.72 -6.01 25.01
C CYS A 329 -0.23 -4.87 24.15
N VAL A 330 -1.11 -4.16 23.43
CA VAL A 330 -0.75 -3.06 22.52
C VAL A 330 -0.05 -1.89 23.21
N TYR A 331 -0.23 -1.75 24.52
CA TYR A 331 0.40 -0.72 25.34
C TYR A 331 1.80 -1.10 25.85
N HIS A 332 2.18 -2.38 25.74
CA HIS A 332 3.45 -2.92 26.17
C HIS A 332 4.29 -3.50 25.02
N CYS A 333 3.95 -3.12 23.78
CA CYS A 333 4.78 -3.45 22.62
C CYS A 333 5.99 -2.50 22.52
N ASP A 334 6.98 -2.93 21.76
CA ASP A 334 8.21 -2.17 21.44
C ASP A 334 8.04 -1.34 20.14
N ASN A 335 6.80 -0.96 19.82
CA ASN A 335 6.50 -0.14 18.64
C ASN A 335 6.97 1.31 18.85
N ASP A 336 7.57 1.88 17.81
CA ASP A 336 8.05 3.27 17.75
C ASP A 336 7.52 4.05 16.54
N VAL A 337 6.73 3.41 15.67
CA VAL A 337 6.09 4.09 14.55
C VAL A 337 4.94 4.97 15.03
N VAL A 338 4.68 6.05 14.30
CA VAL A 338 3.59 6.98 14.62
C VAL A 338 2.22 6.34 14.42
N ASP A 339 1.23 6.71 15.23
CA ASP A 339 -0.16 6.28 15.05
C ASP A 339 -1.04 7.31 14.31
N HIS A 340 -0.50 8.53 14.11
CA HIS A 340 -1.10 9.55 13.25
C HIS A 340 -0.01 10.47 12.66
N GLN A 341 -0.21 10.93 11.42
CA GLN A 341 0.69 11.86 10.74
C GLN A 341 -0.05 12.69 9.71
N VAL A 342 0.28 13.97 9.62
CA VAL A 342 -0.19 14.90 8.60
C VAL A 342 1.00 15.35 7.77
N VAL A 343 0.89 15.28 6.46
CA VAL A 343 1.90 15.76 5.51
C VAL A 343 1.27 16.82 4.63
N ASN A 344 1.88 18.00 4.55
CA ASN A 344 1.46 19.07 3.65
C ASN A 344 2.46 19.21 2.51
N LEU A 345 1.95 19.27 1.29
CA LEU A 345 2.71 19.44 0.05
C LEU A 345 2.34 20.77 -0.60
N GLN A 346 3.34 21.46 -1.13
CA GLN A 346 3.15 22.66 -1.94
C GLN A 346 3.60 22.39 -3.37
N PHE A 347 2.77 22.80 -4.33
CA PHE A 347 3.04 22.63 -5.77
C PHE A 347 3.24 23.98 -6.46
N ASP A 348 3.68 23.94 -7.71
CA ASP A 348 3.80 25.18 -8.50
C ASP A 348 2.41 25.80 -8.74
N GLY A 349 2.38 27.12 -8.94
CA GLY A 349 1.11 27.85 -9.08
C GLY A 349 0.32 28.07 -7.79
N GLY A 350 0.75 27.50 -6.65
CA GLY A 350 0.12 27.70 -5.35
C GLY A 350 -0.85 26.58 -4.92
N THR A 351 -1.00 25.54 -5.72
CA THR A 351 -1.78 24.32 -5.32
C THR A 351 -1.18 23.71 -4.08
N THR A 352 -2.04 23.29 -3.16
CA THR A 352 -1.67 22.56 -1.94
C THR A 352 -2.29 21.17 -1.89
N ALA A 353 -1.63 20.25 -1.19
CA ALA A 353 -2.23 18.96 -0.85
C ALA A 353 -1.88 18.58 0.59
N THR A 354 -2.86 18.04 1.29
CA THR A 354 -2.71 17.50 2.64
C THR A 354 -2.99 16.00 2.61
N LEU A 355 -2.04 15.21 3.13
CA LEU A 355 -2.23 13.79 3.43
C LEU A 355 -2.36 13.64 4.95
N THR A 356 -3.49 13.12 5.41
CA THR A 356 -3.69 12.75 6.82
C THR A 356 -3.75 11.22 6.93
N MET A 357 -2.89 10.63 7.74
CA MET A 357 -2.92 9.22 8.12
C MET A 357 -3.20 9.08 9.62
N HIS A 358 -4.06 8.15 10.00
CA HIS A 358 -4.21 7.74 11.40
C HIS A 358 -4.64 6.27 11.52
N GLY A 359 -4.27 5.64 12.63
CA GLY A 359 -4.56 4.24 12.96
C GLY A 359 -5.76 4.02 13.88
N HIS A 360 -6.78 4.89 13.85
CA HIS A 360 -7.90 4.91 14.79
C HIS A 360 -9.27 4.93 14.11
N SER A 361 -9.34 4.50 12.84
CA SER A 361 -10.61 4.42 12.12
C SER A 361 -11.37 3.14 12.50
N PRO A 362 -12.71 3.18 12.58
CA PRO A 362 -13.48 1.95 12.71
C PRO A 362 -13.34 1.03 11.48
N VAL A 363 -13.18 1.62 10.31
CA VAL A 363 -13.07 0.91 9.02
C VAL A 363 -11.92 1.47 8.18
N GLU A 364 -11.35 0.63 7.32
CA GLU A 364 -10.24 1.01 6.46
C GLU A 364 -10.73 1.58 5.13
N HIS A 365 -10.39 2.82 4.84
CA HIS A 365 -10.71 3.47 3.57
C HIS A 365 -9.83 4.69 3.32
N ARG A 366 -9.70 5.07 2.06
CA ARG A 366 -9.19 6.37 1.63
C ARG A 366 -10.33 7.32 1.33
N SER A 367 -10.22 8.57 1.77
CA SER A 367 -11.12 9.64 1.33
C SER A 367 -10.31 10.74 0.67
N THR A 368 -10.84 11.26 -0.45
CA THR A 368 -10.17 12.33 -1.21
C THR A 368 -11.17 13.41 -1.54
N ARG A 369 -10.78 14.65 -1.29
CA ARG A 369 -11.51 15.84 -1.72
C ARG A 369 -10.58 16.74 -2.52
N ILE A 370 -11.02 17.18 -3.69
CA ILE A 370 -10.28 18.06 -4.57
C ILE A 370 -11.15 19.27 -4.84
N GLU A 371 -10.66 20.46 -4.49
CA GLU A 371 -11.29 21.72 -4.79
C GLU A 371 -10.62 22.37 -6.00
N GLY A 372 -11.41 22.71 -6.99
CA GLY A 372 -10.97 23.43 -8.16
C GLY A 372 -11.74 24.74 -8.37
N THR A 373 -11.24 25.61 -9.24
CA THR A 373 -11.83 26.94 -9.49
C THR A 373 -13.22 26.88 -10.17
N ARG A 374 -13.60 25.72 -10.74
CA ARG A 374 -14.88 25.54 -11.44
C ARG A 374 -15.73 24.38 -10.92
N GLY A 375 -15.20 23.54 -10.06
CA GLY A 375 -15.90 22.38 -9.51
C GLY A 375 -15.09 21.70 -8.42
N ARG A 376 -15.73 20.75 -7.75
CA ARG A 376 -15.09 19.88 -6.78
C ARG A 376 -15.29 18.41 -7.13
N LEU A 377 -14.37 17.58 -6.67
CA LEU A 377 -14.47 16.13 -6.66
C LEU A 377 -14.37 15.64 -5.22
N VAL A 378 -15.26 14.72 -4.83
CA VAL A 378 -15.16 13.98 -3.55
C VAL A 378 -15.19 12.50 -3.88
N GLY A 379 -14.36 11.71 -3.21
CA GLY A 379 -14.30 10.28 -3.41
C GLY A 379 -13.95 9.49 -2.17
N GLN A 380 -14.36 8.22 -2.18
CA GLN A 380 -13.98 7.22 -1.19
C GLN A 380 -13.54 5.95 -1.91
N LEU A 381 -12.45 5.35 -1.44
CA LEU A 381 -11.93 4.07 -1.91
C LEU A 381 -11.71 3.14 -0.73
N GLY A 382 -12.34 1.98 -0.71
CA GLY A 382 -12.14 0.95 0.32
C GLY A 382 -13.45 0.48 0.94
N ASN A 383 -13.40 0.12 2.20
CA ASN A 383 -14.54 -0.38 2.94
C ASN A 383 -15.66 0.66 3.01
N GLY A 384 -16.91 0.22 2.87
CA GLY A 384 -18.07 1.11 2.74
C GLY A 384 -18.39 1.51 1.29
N GLY A 385 -17.71 0.89 0.30
CA GLY A 385 -17.89 1.11 -1.13
C GLY A 385 -16.91 2.14 -1.71
N SER A 386 -16.71 2.05 -3.01
CA SER A 386 -15.80 2.95 -3.74
C SER A 386 -16.59 3.78 -4.73
N TRP A 387 -16.49 5.10 -4.62
CA TRP A 387 -17.25 6.02 -5.45
C TRP A 387 -16.54 7.37 -5.62
N LEU A 388 -16.89 8.07 -6.71
CA LEU A 388 -16.50 9.46 -6.95
C LEU A 388 -17.76 10.30 -7.19
N GLU A 389 -17.78 11.53 -6.71
CA GLU A 389 -18.81 12.52 -7.00
C GLU A 389 -18.15 13.83 -7.47
N VAL A 390 -18.58 14.30 -8.62
CA VAL A 390 -18.15 15.59 -9.18
C VAL A 390 -19.31 16.58 -9.10
N GLU A 391 -19.06 17.77 -8.58
CA GLU A 391 -20.03 18.88 -8.57
C GLU A 391 -19.43 20.10 -9.29
N ILE A 392 -20.13 20.59 -10.31
CA ILE A 392 -19.74 21.79 -11.06
C ILE A 392 -20.38 23.02 -10.41
N HIS A 393 -19.58 24.05 -10.11
CA HIS A 393 -20.03 25.21 -9.35
C HIS A 393 -21.27 25.83 -9.98
N ARG A 394 -21.30 26.75 -10.77
CA ARG A 394 -22.47 27.52 -11.23
C ARG A 394 -23.72 26.68 -11.56
N SER A 395 -23.56 25.55 -12.25
CA SER A 395 -24.67 24.67 -12.66
C SER A 395 -25.20 23.79 -11.54
N ARG A 396 -24.43 23.61 -10.46
CA ARG A 396 -24.72 22.67 -9.35
C ARG A 396 -24.96 21.23 -9.85
N ARG A 397 -24.56 20.92 -11.09
CA ARG A 397 -24.68 19.57 -11.65
C ARG A 397 -23.76 18.63 -10.88
N LYS A 398 -24.35 17.55 -10.38
CA LYS A 398 -23.64 16.47 -9.69
C LYS A 398 -23.65 15.22 -10.55
N THR A 399 -22.52 14.56 -10.63
CA THR A 399 -22.37 13.27 -11.28
C THR A 399 -21.65 12.33 -10.33
N ARG A 400 -22.26 11.18 -10.03
CA ARG A 400 -21.70 10.16 -9.17
C ARG A 400 -21.32 8.93 -9.99
N TYR A 401 -20.15 8.39 -9.71
CA TYR A 401 -19.59 7.20 -10.35
C TYR A 401 -19.38 6.13 -9.29
N ASP A 402 -19.91 4.94 -9.51
CA ASP A 402 -19.52 3.75 -8.74
C ASP A 402 -18.20 3.22 -9.31
N THR A 403 -17.20 3.14 -8.45
CA THR A 403 -15.85 2.66 -8.79
C THR A 403 -15.47 1.40 -8.02
N SER A 404 -16.46 0.74 -7.41
CA SER A 404 -16.27 -0.51 -6.68
C SER A 404 -15.72 -1.61 -7.60
N ALA A 405 -14.78 -2.38 -7.08
CA ALA A 405 -14.26 -3.58 -7.71
C ALA A 405 -14.92 -4.83 -7.10
N PRO A 406 -14.91 -5.97 -7.80
CA PRO A 406 -15.32 -7.24 -7.20
C PRO A 406 -14.53 -7.55 -5.93
N PRO A 407 -15.14 -8.14 -4.89
CA PRO A 407 -14.48 -8.38 -3.61
C PRO A 407 -13.19 -9.19 -3.70
N GLN A 408 -13.08 -10.08 -4.71
CA GLN A 408 -11.91 -10.94 -4.94
C GLN A 408 -10.77 -10.23 -5.68
N ALA A 409 -10.96 -8.98 -6.11
CA ALA A 409 -10.05 -8.31 -7.03
C ALA A 409 -8.82 -7.65 -6.37
N GLY A 410 -8.58 -7.85 -5.08
CA GLY A 410 -7.42 -7.28 -4.35
C GLY A 410 -7.22 -5.78 -4.59
N HIS A 411 -6.94 -4.98 -3.57
CA HIS A 411 -6.69 -3.53 -3.69
C HIS A 411 -7.59 -2.79 -4.72
N GLY A 412 -8.91 -3.08 -4.72
CA GLY A 412 -9.83 -2.45 -5.67
C GLY A 412 -9.58 -2.80 -7.15
N GLY A 413 -9.05 -3.99 -7.43
CA GLY A 413 -8.74 -4.48 -8.78
C GLY A 413 -7.37 -4.08 -9.31
N GLY A 414 -6.58 -3.34 -8.53
CA GLY A 414 -5.29 -2.84 -8.96
C GLY A 414 -4.24 -3.94 -9.18
N ASP A 415 -4.26 -5.00 -8.37
CA ASP A 415 -3.27 -6.09 -8.45
C ASP A 415 -3.32 -6.81 -9.81
N GLN A 416 -4.51 -7.15 -10.29
CA GLN A 416 -4.72 -7.83 -11.57
C GLN A 416 -4.27 -6.98 -12.77
N GLN A 417 -4.63 -5.70 -12.76
CA GLN A 417 -4.27 -4.78 -13.84
C GLN A 417 -2.77 -4.49 -13.85
N LEU A 418 -2.14 -4.39 -12.68
CA LEU A 418 -0.69 -4.25 -12.55
C LEU A 418 0.04 -5.46 -13.18
N MET A 419 -0.41 -6.68 -12.89
CA MET A 419 0.15 -7.91 -13.47
C MET A 419 0.01 -7.91 -14.99
N ALA A 420 -1.16 -7.58 -15.53
CA ALA A 420 -1.39 -7.49 -16.97
C ALA A 420 -0.46 -6.48 -17.65
N ASP A 421 -0.35 -5.28 -17.09
CA ASP A 421 0.50 -4.20 -17.63
C ASP A 421 1.99 -4.58 -17.55
N PHE A 422 2.44 -5.23 -16.46
CA PHE A 422 3.79 -5.76 -16.31
C PHE A 422 4.13 -6.78 -17.41
N ILE A 423 3.29 -7.80 -17.56
CA ILE A 423 3.49 -8.87 -18.55
C ILE A 423 3.52 -8.28 -19.97
N ALA A 424 2.57 -7.41 -20.30
CA ALA A 424 2.52 -6.75 -21.59
C ALA A 424 3.77 -5.90 -21.85
N SER A 425 4.30 -5.23 -20.82
CA SER A 425 5.51 -4.43 -20.94
C SER A 425 6.75 -5.29 -21.16
N VAL A 426 6.93 -6.37 -20.39
CA VAL A 426 8.07 -7.28 -20.54
C VAL A 426 8.06 -7.92 -21.93
N ARG A 427 6.90 -8.33 -22.43
CA ARG A 427 6.75 -8.91 -23.78
C ARG A 427 7.13 -7.95 -24.92
N ARG A 428 7.01 -6.63 -24.73
CA ARG A 428 7.50 -5.65 -25.71
C ARG A 428 9.03 -5.59 -25.76
N GLY A 429 9.70 -6.09 -24.73
CA GLY A 429 11.16 -6.14 -24.64
C GLY A 429 11.80 -4.78 -24.28
N GLY A 430 13.10 -4.84 -23.94
CA GLY A 430 13.88 -3.68 -23.54
C GLY A 430 13.40 -3.03 -22.24
N ASN A 431 13.83 -1.78 -22.01
CA ASN A 431 13.37 -0.94 -20.89
C ASN A 431 12.76 0.38 -21.42
N PRO A 432 11.46 0.38 -21.75
CA PRO A 432 10.80 1.53 -22.40
C PRO A 432 10.85 2.81 -21.54
N PRO A 433 10.91 4.02 -22.16
CA PRO A 433 10.98 5.27 -21.44
C PRO A 433 9.83 5.50 -20.44
N GLU A 434 8.64 5.00 -20.73
CA GLU A 434 7.49 5.08 -19.83
C GLU A 434 7.69 4.26 -18.55
N VAL A 435 8.33 3.08 -18.64
CA VAL A 435 8.68 2.24 -17.48
C VAL A 435 9.76 2.92 -16.64
N GLN A 436 10.81 3.43 -17.27
CA GLN A 436 11.86 4.19 -16.58
C GLN A 436 11.28 5.42 -15.88
N THR A 437 10.34 6.14 -16.52
CA THR A 437 9.66 7.29 -15.94
C THR A 437 8.82 6.86 -14.73
N ALA A 438 8.10 5.76 -14.81
CA ALA A 438 7.29 5.23 -13.70
C ALA A 438 8.18 4.82 -12.51
N ALA A 439 9.33 4.16 -12.77
CA ALA A 439 10.30 3.79 -11.75
C ALA A 439 10.91 5.02 -11.05
N ARG A 440 11.27 6.07 -11.81
CA ARG A 440 11.74 7.34 -11.23
C ARG A 440 10.65 8.08 -10.45
N GLN A 441 9.41 8.03 -10.87
CA GLN A 441 8.28 8.59 -10.10
C GLN A 441 8.08 7.82 -8.78
N ALA A 442 8.20 6.48 -8.81
CA ALA A 442 8.18 5.68 -7.59
C ALA A 442 9.32 6.08 -6.63
N LEU A 443 10.55 6.29 -7.13
CA LEU A 443 11.66 6.83 -6.33
C LEU A 443 11.32 8.19 -5.72
N GLN A 444 10.66 9.10 -6.47
CA GLN A 444 10.26 10.41 -5.94
C GLN A 444 9.24 10.27 -4.80
N ALA A 445 8.29 9.34 -4.89
CA ALA A 445 7.34 9.07 -3.81
C ALA A 445 8.04 8.57 -2.54
N HIS A 446 9.04 7.69 -2.67
CA HIS A 446 9.86 7.22 -1.56
C HIS A 446 10.70 8.34 -0.95
N ARG A 447 11.38 9.13 -1.79
CA ARG A 447 12.11 10.33 -1.34
C ARG A 447 11.20 11.28 -0.58
N LEU A 448 9.97 11.49 -1.06
CA LEU A 448 8.98 12.33 -0.39
C LEU A 448 8.58 11.76 0.98
N ALA A 449 8.44 10.44 1.12
CA ALA A 449 8.18 9.80 2.39
C ALA A 449 9.32 10.01 3.40
N PHE A 450 10.58 9.83 2.99
CA PHE A 450 11.74 10.09 3.86
C PHE A 450 11.84 11.56 4.26
N LEU A 451 11.59 12.48 3.33
CA LEU A 451 11.62 13.91 3.62
C LEU A 451 10.44 14.37 4.49
N ALA A 452 9.27 13.75 4.35
CA ALA A 452 8.13 14.00 5.24
C ALA A 452 8.45 13.53 6.67
N GLU A 453 9.09 12.38 6.83
CA GLU A 453 9.53 11.92 8.15
C GLU A 453 10.60 12.83 8.73
N GLN A 454 11.59 13.24 7.96
CA GLN A 454 12.60 14.21 8.37
C GLN A 454 11.96 15.53 8.80
N ALA A 455 11.03 16.08 8.02
CA ALA A 455 10.30 17.31 8.34
C ALA A 455 9.53 17.19 9.66
N ARG A 456 8.94 16.01 9.94
CA ARG A 456 8.24 15.71 11.18
C ARG A 456 9.19 15.74 12.39
N LEU A 457 10.36 15.08 12.26
CA LEU A 457 11.35 14.98 13.32
C LEU A 457 12.03 16.33 13.62
N GLU A 458 12.30 17.12 12.59
CA GLU A 458 12.97 18.41 12.69
C GLU A 458 12.01 19.59 12.95
N GLY A 459 10.69 19.39 12.76
CA GLY A 459 9.66 20.43 12.94
C GLY A 459 9.78 21.58 11.92
N ASN A 460 10.26 21.32 10.72
CA ASN A 460 10.52 22.34 9.71
C ASN A 460 9.83 22.05 8.36
N VAL A 461 9.93 23.00 7.42
CA VAL A 461 9.51 22.84 6.03
C VAL A 461 10.76 22.54 5.19
N ILE A 462 10.72 21.45 4.44
CA ILE A 462 11.83 21.04 3.55
C ILE A 462 11.48 21.39 2.10
N ALA A 463 12.33 22.19 1.45
CA ALA A 463 12.24 22.48 0.02
C ALA A 463 12.77 21.28 -0.80
N LEU A 464 12.00 20.82 -1.79
CA LEU A 464 12.29 19.62 -2.57
C LEU A 464 13.14 19.86 -3.81
N ASN A 465 13.05 21.06 -4.37
CA ASN A 465 13.89 21.51 -5.47
C ASN A 465 14.76 22.68 -5.00
N GLY A 466 15.99 22.75 -5.45
CA GLY A 466 16.88 23.88 -5.19
C GLY A 466 16.37 25.19 -5.81
N HIS A 467 15.17 25.61 -5.42
CA HIS A 467 14.54 26.86 -5.85
C HIS A 467 15.15 28.08 -5.11
N ASN A 468 16.49 28.13 -5.05
CA ASN A 468 17.20 29.37 -4.73
C ASN A 468 17.08 30.45 -5.86
N GLY A 469 16.39 30.12 -6.97
CA GLY A 469 16.26 31.01 -8.13
C GLY A 469 15.17 32.08 -7.99
N LYS A 470 14.03 31.81 -7.34
CA LYS A 470 12.89 32.76 -7.35
C LYS A 470 12.96 33.87 -6.28
N LYS A 471 13.71 33.69 -5.19
CA LYS A 471 13.98 34.81 -4.27
C LYS A 471 14.86 35.91 -4.93
N LYS A 472 15.68 35.57 -5.93
CA LYS A 472 16.45 36.54 -6.72
C LYS A 472 15.52 37.36 -7.62
N HIS A 473 14.60 36.75 -8.35
CA HIS A 473 13.70 37.50 -9.27
C HIS A 473 12.70 38.43 -8.55
N HIS A 474 12.26 38.09 -7.35
CA HIS A 474 11.36 38.98 -6.57
C HIS A 474 12.13 40.17 -6.01
N LYS A 475 13.40 39.98 -5.57
CA LYS A 475 14.30 41.06 -5.18
C LYS A 475 14.71 41.92 -6.36
N GLU A 476 14.98 41.35 -7.52
CA GLU A 476 15.35 42.09 -8.75
C GLU A 476 14.16 42.89 -9.30
N ARG A 477 12.92 42.33 -9.31
CA ARG A 477 11.72 43.07 -9.70
C ARG A 477 11.38 44.21 -8.72
N LYS A 478 11.63 44.02 -7.41
CA LYS A 478 11.43 45.06 -6.41
C LYS A 478 12.49 46.16 -6.56
N ALA A 479 13.76 45.80 -6.77
CA ALA A 479 14.85 46.74 -7.03
C ALA A 479 14.67 47.53 -8.35
N GLU A 480 14.09 46.90 -9.37
CA GLU A 480 13.79 47.57 -10.66
C GLU A 480 12.58 48.52 -10.55
N LYS A 481 11.54 48.16 -9.74
CA LYS A 481 10.44 49.08 -9.43
C LYS A 481 10.91 50.27 -8.62
N ASP A 482 11.77 50.07 -7.64
CA ASP A 482 12.33 51.16 -6.82
C ASP A 482 13.23 52.07 -7.63
N ARG A 483 14.02 51.54 -8.60
CA ARG A 483 14.82 52.35 -9.55
C ARG A 483 13.94 53.14 -10.52
N LYS A 484 12.82 52.62 -11.00
CA LYS A 484 11.88 53.34 -11.88
C LYS A 484 11.07 54.39 -11.13
N GLY A 485 10.77 54.15 -9.84
CA GLY A 485 10.12 55.13 -8.95
C GLY A 485 11.02 56.36 -8.61
N HIS A 486 12.34 56.13 -8.50
CA HIS A 486 13.31 57.22 -8.22
C HIS A 486 13.63 58.09 -9.42
N LYS A 487 13.51 57.55 -10.66
CA LYS A 487 13.70 58.37 -11.90
C LYS A 487 12.51 59.29 -12.19
N LYS A 488 11.29 58.98 -11.74
CA LYS A 488 10.12 59.87 -11.93
C LYS A 488 10.01 61.01 -10.93
N ARG A 489 10.82 61.02 -9.86
CA ARG A 489 10.83 62.11 -8.85
C ARG A 489 11.98 63.12 -9.08
N LYS A 490 12.74 62.98 -10.15
CA LYS A 490 13.85 63.94 -10.53
C LYS A 490 13.57 64.74 -11.80
N THR A 491 12.33 64.67 -12.33
CA THR A 491 11.92 65.39 -13.55
C THR A 491 10.63 66.19 -13.35
N ASP A 492 10.27 66.54 -12.09
CA ASP A 492 9.26 67.53 -11.76
C ASP A 492 9.91 68.62 -10.88
#